data_ef1f76337a93fcda83278a52e0fa4d5b
#
_entry.id   ef1f76337a93fcda83278a52e0fa4d5b
#
_cell.length_a   1.000
_cell.length_b   1.000
_cell.length_c   1.000
_cell.angle_alpha   90.00
_cell.angle_beta   90.00
_cell.angle_gamma   90.00
#
_symmetry.space_group_name_H-M   'P 1'
#
loop_
_entity.id
_entity.type
_entity.pdbx_description
1 polymer ?
#
loop_
_entity_poly.entity_id
_entity_poly.type
_entity_poly.pdbx_seq_one_letter_code
_entity_poly.pdbx_strand_id
1 'polypeptide(L)'
;RDEASVAVLQTQVRRMGDGASQQEAGPARPDLVLLPDNPPPQGAEVIWYEGRGGMRLRMLYAPEPKDNGVKTRGLAIVCPGRSEFIEKYFEVARDLQERGFAVVIFDWPGQGLSQRQLKNPLAGHIKNFDWYVEALMRGLARIERRAPKTWVLLSHSMGGAIALEALRARRLTVAAAAFSAPMWGIP
;
A
#
# COMPACT_ATOMS: atom_id res chain seq x y z
N ARG A 1 -42.61 -50.26 2.85
CA ARG A 1 -41.19 -49.92 2.56
C ARG A 1 -41.03 -48.44 2.90
N ASP A 2 -40.36 -48.32 3.83
CA ASP A 2 -40.06 -47.51 4.98
C ASP A 2 -39.62 -46.07 4.60
N GLU A 3 -40.51 -45.12 4.76
CA GLU A 3 -40.23 -43.69 4.57
C GLU A 3 -39.23 -43.17 5.63
N ALA A 4 -39.06 -43.89 6.74
CA ALA A 4 -38.10 -43.52 7.80
C ALA A 4 -36.64 -43.71 7.38
N SER A 5 -36.34 -44.67 6.51
CA SER A 5 -34.98 -44.94 6.03
C SER A 5 -34.48 -43.89 5.03
N VAL A 6 -35.39 -43.23 4.30
CA VAL A 6 -35.03 -42.16 3.33
C VAL A 6 -34.72 -40.85 4.06
N ALA A 7 -35.45 -40.55 5.13
CA ALA A 7 -35.23 -39.37 5.94
C ALA A 7 -33.87 -39.36 6.68
N VAL A 8 -33.41 -40.54 7.13
CA VAL A 8 -32.11 -40.69 7.82
C VAL A 8 -30.94 -40.51 6.84
N LEU A 9 -31.06 -40.99 5.59
CA LEU A 9 -30.05 -40.80 4.56
C LEU A 9 -29.92 -39.34 4.10
N GLN A 10 -31.05 -38.63 3.99
CA GLN A 10 -31.03 -37.20 3.65
C GLN A 10 -30.43 -36.33 4.74
N THR A 11 -30.59 -36.69 6.02
CA THR A 11 -29.98 -35.95 7.15
C THR A 11 -28.48 -36.20 7.26
N GLN A 12 -27.97 -37.36 6.87
CA GLN A 12 -26.54 -37.67 6.85
C GLN A 12 -25.81 -36.98 5.67
N VAL A 13 -26.44 -36.87 4.51
CA VAL A 13 -25.85 -36.17 3.35
C VAL A 13 -25.77 -34.67 3.57
N ARG A 14 -26.70 -34.08 4.34
CA ARG A 14 -26.61 -32.66 4.74
C ARG A 14 -25.49 -32.33 5.74
N ARG A 15 -25.03 -33.32 6.52
CA ARG A 15 -23.92 -33.12 7.49
C ARG A 15 -22.52 -33.27 6.88
N MET A 16 -22.39 -33.74 5.65
CA MET A 16 -21.12 -33.91 4.96
C MET A 16 -20.77 -32.73 4.00
N GLY A 17 -21.66 -31.73 3.87
CA GLY A 17 -21.50 -30.58 2.96
C GLY A 17 -20.96 -29.29 3.57
N ASP A 18 -20.90 -29.16 4.90
CA ASP A 18 -20.53 -27.90 5.58
C ASP A 18 -19.14 -27.95 6.25
N GLY A 19 -18.22 -28.69 5.67
CA GLY A 19 -16.80 -28.68 6.03
C GLY A 19 -16.03 -27.60 5.28
N ALA A 20 -16.60 -26.40 5.13
CA ALA A 20 -15.80 -25.22 4.81
C ALA A 20 -14.92 -24.94 6.03
N SER A 21 -13.63 -25.24 5.92
CA SER A 21 -12.62 -24.88 6.91
C SER A 21 -12.75 -23.39 7.20
N GLN A 22 -13.39 -23.04 8.31
CA GLN A 22 -13.20 -21.74 8.95
C GLN A 22 -11.71 -21.70 9.34
N GLN A 23 -10.87 -21.19 8.45
CA GLN A 23 -9.57 -20.71 8.86
C GLN A 23 -9.87 -19.64 9.90
N GLU A 24 -9.60 -19.95 11.16
CA GLU A 24 -9.58 -18.95 12.23
C GLU A 24 -8.73 -17.79 11.72
N ALA A 25 -9.37 -16.65 11.46
CA ALA A 25 -8.68 -15.42 11.15
C ALA A 25 -7.84 -15.11 12.38
N GLY A 26 -6.53 -15.31 12.29
CA GLY A 26 -5.61 -14.89 13.33
C GLY A 26 -5.88 -13.42 13.70
N PRO A 27 -5.44 -12.95 14.88
CA PRO A 27 -5.74 -11.61 15.36
C PRO A 27 -5.47 -10.60 14.25
N ALA A 28 -6.47 -9.73 13.99
CA ALA A 28 -6.39 -8.72 12.93
C ALA A 28 -5.09 -7.91 13.16
N ARG A 29 -4.16 -7.98 12.21
CA ARG A 29 -2.93 -7.19 12.30
C ARG A 29 -3.32 -5.72 12.22
N PRO A 30 -2.74 -4.84 13.08
CA PRO A 30 -3.04 -3.43 13.02
C PRO A 30 -2.68 -2.87 11.63
N ASP A 31 -3.52 -1.98 11.12
CA ASP A 31 -3.26 -1.32 9.83
C ASP A 31 -2.06 -0.38 9.90
N LEU A 32 -1.74 0.17 11.09
CA LEU A 32 -0.59 1.03 11.38
C LEU A 32 0.10 0.60 12.67
N VAL A 33 1.40 0.81 12.72
CA VAL A 33 2.20 0.72 13.96
C VAL A 33 2.35 2.13 14.51
N LEU A 34 1.57 2.44 15.55
CA LEU A 34 1.56 3.78 16.15
C LEU A 34 2.59 3.90 17.27
N LEU A 35 3.36 4.98 17.26
CA LEU A 35 4.29 5.37 18.30
C LEU A 35 3.85 6.73 18.89
N PRO A 36 3.98 6.94 20.22
CA PRO A 36 3.56 8.18 20.87
C PRO A 36 4.17 9.44 20.25
N ASP A 37 5.44 9.38 19.90
CA ASP A 37 6.20 10.52 19.37
C ASP A 37 6.15 10.67 17.86
N ASN A 38 5.40 9.80 17.17
CA ASN A 38 5.26 9.81 15.71
C ASN A 38 3.81 9.64 15.28
N PRO A 39 2.94 10.64 15.51
CA PRO A 39 1.55 10.56 15.12
C PRO A 39 1.39 10.54 13.60
N PRO A 40 0.36 9.85 13.07
CA PRO A 40 0.07 9.86 11.65
C PRO A 40 -0.31 11.26 11.16
N PRO A 41 -0.19 11.57 9.85
CA PRO A 41 -0.68 12.81 9.27
C PRO A 41 -2.20 12.93 9.43
N GLN A 42 -2.72 14.15 9.41
CA GLN A 42 -4.14 14.42 9.61
C GLN A 42 -5.02 13.76 8.55
N GLY A 43 -6.09 13.09 8.99
CA GLY A 43 -7.02 12.41 8.09
C GLY A 43 -6.43 11.22 7.34
N ALA A 44 -5.29 10.69 7.82
CA ALA A 44 -4.66 9.53 7.20
C ALA A 44 -5.57 8.30 7.24
N GLU A 45 -5.65 7.60 6.13
CA GLU A 45 -6.31 6.31 5.99
C GLU A 45 -5.35 5.29 5.37
N VAL A 46 -5.44 4.06 5.84
CA VAL A 46 -4.72 2.93 5.23
C VAL A 46 -5.59 2.31 4.15
N ILE A 47 -4.99 2.14 2.98
CA ILE A 47 -5.65 1.49 1.86
C ILE A 47 -4.89 0.21 1.53
N TRP A 48 -5.61 -0.90 1.64
CA TRP A 48 -5.13 -2.18 1.15
C TRP A 48 -5.58 -2.37 -0.30
N TYR A 49 -4.66 -2.81 -1.13
CA TYR A 49 -4.94 -3.05 -2.55
C TYR A 49 -4.19 -4.29 -3.05
N GLU A 50 -4.64 -4.79 -4.19
CA GLU A 50 -4.05 -5.96 -4.80
C GLU A 50 -2.94 -5.56 -5.77
N GLY A 51 -1.73 -6.09 -5.53
CA GLY A 51 -0.59 -6.03 -6.44
C GLY A 51 -0.58 -7.18 -7.44
N ARG A 52 0.52 -7.32 -8.18
CA ARG A 52 0.69 -8.42 -9.12
C ARG A 52 0.69 -9.77 -8.40
N GLY A 53 0.04 -10.77 -9.03
CA GLY A 53 -0.07 -12.11 -8.46
C GLY A 53 -0.94 -12.21 -7.22
N GLY A 54 -1.89 -11.30 -7.02
CA GLY A 54 -2.79 -11.30 -5.88
C GLY A 54 -2.15 -10.84 -4.57
N MET A 55 -0.95 -10.23 -4.61
CA MET A 55 -0.28 -9.76 -3.38
C MET A 55 -1.08 -8.65 -2.70
N ARG A 56 -1.34 -8.82 -1.40
CA ARG A 56 -1.96 -7.80 -0.57
C ARG A 56 -0.94 -6.73 -0.20
N LEU A 57 -1.11 -5.53 -0.73
CA LEU A 57 -0.21 -4.38 -0.56
C LEU A 57 -0.88 -3.28 0.25
N ARG A 58 -0.06 -2.52 1.00
CA ARG A 58 -0.49 -1.42 1.85
C ARG A 58 0.01 -0.08 1.30
N MET A 59 -0.85 0.93 1.34
CA MET A 59 -0.46 2.32 1.21
C MET A 59 -1.22 3.19 2.22
N LEU A 60 -0.70 4.37 2.52
CA LEU A 60 -1.38 5.39 3.29
C LEU A 60 -1.72 6.54 2.36
N TYR A 61 -2.94 7.04 2.46
CA TYR A 61 -3.36 8.30 1.86
C TYR A 61 -3.79 9.27 2.96
N ALA A 62 -3.25 10.47 2.93
CA ALA A 62 -3.64 11.57 3.80
C ALA A 62 -4.07 12.75 2.92
N PRO A 63 -5.34 13.21 3.03
CA PRO A 63 -5.81 14.36 2.27
C PRO A 63 -5.08 15.64 2.72
N GLU A 64 -5.14 16.66 1.90
CA GLU A 64 -4.72 18.00 2.32
C GLU A 64 -5.62 18.52 3.45
N PRO A 65 -5.07 19.18 4.48
CA PRO A 65 -5.88 19.78 5.54
C PRO A 65 -6.76 20.90 4.98
N LYS A 66 -8.07 20.85 5.28
CA LYS A 66 -9.04 21.85 4.77
C LYS A 66 -9.07 23.13 5.60
N ASP A 67 -8.66 23.04 6.88
CA ASP A 67 -8.90 24.09 7.87
C ASP A 67 -7.65 24.85 8.30
N ASN A 68 -6.53 24.68 7.59
CA ASN A 68 -5.25 25.37 7.91
C ASN A 68 -5.03 26.69 7.15
N GLY A 69 -6.00 27.13 6.35
CA GLY A 69 -5.88 28.34 5.54
C GLY A 69 -4.88 28.24 4.37
N VAL A 70 -4.26 27.09 4.17
CA VAL A 70 -3.28 26.88 3.09
C VAL A 70 -3.99 26.37 1.84
N LYS A 71 -3.69 27.00 0.70
CA LYS A 71 -4.25 26.57 -0.59
C LYS A 71 -3.72 25.19 -0.97
N THR A 72 -4.62 24.31 -1.40
CA THR A 72 -4.27 23.01 -2.00
C THR A 72 -3.30 23.18 -3.16
N ARG A 73 -2.14 22.53 -3.09
CA ARG A 73 -1.08 22.57 -4.12
C ARG A 73 -1.04 21.34 -5.00
N GLY A 74 -1.47 20.18 -4.47
CA GLY A 74 -1.44 18.93 -5.21
C GLY A 74 -1.34 17.70 -4.33
N LEU A 75 -1.02 16.57 -4.95
CA LEU A 75 -0.69 15.30 -4.31
C LEU A 75 0.83 15.09 -4.32
N ALA A 76 1.43 14.87 -3.17
CA ALA A 76 2.81 14.42 -3.04
C ALA A 76 2.85 12.87 -2.99
N ILE A 77 3.48 12.26 -3.98
CA ILE A 77 3.72 10.82 -4.05
C ILE A 77 5.06 10.55 -3.38
N VAL A 78 5.05 9.89 -2.21
CA VAL A 78 6.26 9.53 -1.48
C VAL A 78 6.61 8.08 -1.78
N CYS A 79 7.80 7.88 -2.35
CA CYS A 79 8.36 6.59 -2.73
C CYS A 79 9.51 6.21 -1.80
N PRO A 80 9.27 5.39 -0.74
CA PRO A 80 10.29 4.99 0.23
C PRO A 80 11.43 4.17 -0.37
N GLY A 81 12.55 4.12 0.33
CA GLY A 81 13.68 3.27 0.00
C GLY A 81 13.47 1.80 0.37
N ARG A 82 14.52 0.99 0.17
CA ARG A 82 14.52 -0.40 0.60
C ARG A 82 14.53 -0.50 2.12
N SER A 83 13.76 -1.46 2.67
CA SER A 83 13.62 -1.70 4.11
C SER A 83 12.99 -0.54 4.87
N GLU A 84 12.34 0.36 4.17
CA GLU A 84 11.55 1.44 4.73
C GLU A 84 10.05 1.10 4.70
N PHE A 85 9.26 1.84 5.46
CA PHE A 85 7.84 1.60 5.67
C PHE A 85 7.10 2.92 5.90
N ILE A 86 5.79 2.90 5.76
CA ILE A 86 4.91 4.08 5.79
C ILE A 86 5.15 4.95 7.00
N GLU A 87 5.19 4.38 8.21
CA GLU A 87 5.27 5.11 9.48
C GLU A 87 6.56 5.94 9.63
N LYS A 88 7.65 5.52 8.96
CA LYS A 88 8.91 6.29 8.92
C LYS A 88 8.75 7.67 8.28
N TYR A 89 7.74 7.85 7.45
CA TYR A 89 7.49 9.07 6.68
C TYR A 89 6.36 9.94 7.25
N PHE A 90 5.85 9.66 8.44
CA PHE A 90 4.77 10.44 9.02
C PHE A 90 5.13 11.91 9.24
N GLU A 91 6.35 12.19 9.72
CA GLU A 91 6.86 13.56 9.86
C GLU A 91 6.88 14.28 8.50
N VAL A 92 7.49 13.66 7.49
CA VAL A 92 7.53 14.20 6.12
C VAL A 92 6.12 14.44 5.57
N ALA A 93 5.17 13.53 5.86
CA ALA A 93 3.79 13.69 5.42
C ALA A 93 3.10 14.89 6.09
N ARG A 94 3.29 15.09 7.40
CA ARG A 94 2.78 16.27 8.10
C ARG A 94 3.36 17.56 7.54
N ASP A 95 4.66 17.59 7.31
CA ASP A 95 5.35 18.73 6.69
C ASP A 95 4.82 19.08 5.31
N LEU A 96 4.49 18.07 4.51
CA LEU A 96 3.88 18.24 3.20
C LEU A 96 2.44 18.74 3.30
N GLN A 97 1.66 18.23 4.28
CA GLN A 97 0.31 18.70 4.54
C GLN A 97 0.29 20.18 4.97
N GLU A 98 1.21 20.61 5.84
CA GLU A 98 1.36 22.02 6.23
C GLU A 98 1.63 22.93 5.04
N ARG A 99 2.21 22.38 3.96
CA ARG A 99 2.47 23.09 2.69
C ARG A 99 1.35 22.94 1.67
N GLY A 100 0.21 22.36 2.04
CA GLY A 100 -0.98 22.24 1.20
C GLY A 100 -0.98 21.03 0.26
N PHE A 101 -0.21 20.00 0.53
CA PHE A 101 -0.26 18.77 -0.25
C PHE A 101 -1.12 17.70 0.44
N ALA A 102 -1.94 16.99 -0.34
CA ALA A 102 -2.31 15.62 0.00
C ALA A 102 -1.07 14.72 -0.14
N VAL A 103 -1.02 13.62 0.59
CA VAL A 103 0.16 12.73 0.58
C VAL A 103 -0.25 11.29 0.37
N VAL A 104 0.49 10.54 -0.44
CA VAL A 104 0.41 9.09 -0.54
C VAL A 104 1.78 8.47 -0.30
N ILE A 105 1.83 7.42 0.52
CA ILE A 105 3.06 6.70 0.89
C ILE A 105 2.82 5.21 0.69
N PHE A 106 3.82 4.47 0.20
CA PHE A 106 3.70 3.06 -0.14
C PHE A 106 4.57 2.17 0.77
N ASP A 107 4.01 1.04 1.17
CA ASP A 107 4.80 -0.14 1.52
C ASP A 107 4.98 -0.99 0.27
N TRP A 108 6.20 -1.07 -0.20
CA TRP A 108 6.49 -1.88 -1.39
C TRP A 108 6.23 -3.38 -1.17
N PRO A 109 5.98 -4.18 -2.22
CA PRO A 109 5.98 -5.63 -2.12
C PRO A 109 7.17 -6.15 -1.32
N GLY A 110 6.91 -6.94 -0.28
CA GLY A 110 7.95 -7.48 0.59
C GLY A 110 8.45 -6.56 1.71
N GLN A 111 7.89 -5.36 1.87
CA GLN A 111 8.32 -4.38 2.87
C GLN A 111 7.16 -3.87 3.73
N GLY A 112 7.49 -3.25 4.86
CA GLY A 112 6.49 -2.78 5.82
C GLY A 112 5.50 -3.88 6.19
N LEU A 113 4.20 -3.57 6.14
CA LEU A 113 3.13 -4.55 6.34
C LEU A 113 2.58 -5.14 5.04
N SER A 114 3.09 -4.72 3.87
CA SER A 114 2.76 -5.36 2.59
C SER A 114 3.20 -6.82 2.56
N GLN A 115 2.46 -7.64 1.82
CA GLN A 115 2.71 -9.08 1.72
C GLN A 115 4.11 -9.37 1.18
N ARG A 116 4.74 -10.39 1.75
CA ARG A 116 6.05 -10.94 1.34
C ARG A 116 5.87 -12.16 0.48
N GLN A 117 6.78 -12.35 -0.49
CA GLN A 117 6.80 -13.56 -1.33
C GLN A 117 7.48 -14.75 -0.62
N LEU A 118 8.39 -14.47 0.31
CA LEU A 118 9.13 -15.48 1.06
C LEU A 118 8.63 -15.58 2.51
N LYS A 119 8.76 -16.77 3.10
CA LYS A 119 8.42 -17.00 4.52
C LYS A 119 9.34 -16.24 5.48
N ASN A 120 10.62 -16.05 5.09
CA ASN A 120 11.54 -15.25 5.90
C ASN A 120 11.18 -13.76 5.82
N PRO A 121 10.75 -13.11 6.91
CA PRO A 121 10.32 -11.72 6.90
C PRO A 121 11.46 -10.73 6.67
N LEU A 122 12.72 -11.15 6.87
CA LEU A 122 13.91 -10.32 6.67
C LEU A 122 14.44 -10.39 5.24
N ALA A 123 14.00 -11.37 4.46
CA ALA A 123 14.42 -11.50 3.07
C ALA A 123 13.63 -10.54 2.18
N GLY A 124 14.28 -9.45 1.77
CA GLY A 124 13.75 -8.55 0.73
C GLY A 124 13.88 -9.22 -0.64
N HIS A 125 12.80 -9.84 -1.12
CA HIS A 125 12.77 -10.50 -2.43
C HIS A 125 11.65 -9.95 -3.30
N ILE A 126 11.96 -9.75 -4.57
CA ILE A 126 10.99 -9.48 -5.63
C ILE A 126 11.38 -10.28 -6.87
N LYS A 127 10.42 -10.94 -7.48
CA LYS A 127 10.67 -11.78 -8.67
C LYS A 127 11.09 -10.96 -9.88
N ASN A 128 10.54 -9.76 -10.03
CA ASN A 128 10.81 -8.83 -11.11
C ASN A 128 10.64 -7.40 -10.62
N PHE A 129 11.56 -6.51 -10.96
CA PHE A 129 11.54 -5.11 -10.53
C PHE A 129 10.29 -4.36 -11.00
N ASP A 130 9.75 -4.70 -12.18
CA ASP A 130 8.50 -4.09 -12.69
C ASP A 130 7.29 -4.30 -11.76
N TRP A 131 7.32 -5.29 -10.86
CA TRP A 131 6.26 -5.46 -9.85
C TRP A 131 6.17 -4.29 -8.88
N TYR A 132 7.29 -3.60 -8.60
CA TYR A 132 7.28 -2.37 -7.82
C TYR A 132 6.60 -1.22 -8.58
N VAL A 133 6.90 -1.10 -9.89
CA VAL A 133 6.25 -0.09 -10.75
C VAL A 133 4.75 -0.35 -10.87
N GLU A 134 4.35 -1.62 -11.04
CA GLU A 134 2.93 -1.99 -11.01
C GLU A 134 2.26 -1.68 -9.67
N ALA A 135 2.94 -1.95 -8.55
CA ALA A 135 2.41 -1.64 -7.22
C ALA A 135 2.16 -0.14 -7.07
N LEU A 136 3.10 0.72 -7.50
CA LEU A 136 2.92 2.16 -7.55
C LEU A 136 1.69 2.56 -8.35
N MET A 137 1.58 2.08 -9.60
CA MET A 137 0.49 2.48 -10.50
C MET A 137 -0.88 1.99 -10.02
N ARG A 138 -0.97 0.75 -9.51
CA ARG A 138 -2.23 0.19 -8.98
C ARG A 138 -2.68 0.93 -7.72
N GLY A 139 -1.74 1.28 -6.83
CA GLY A 139 -2.06 2.07 -5.65
C GLY A 139 -2.54 3.48 -6.01
N LEU A 140 -1.86 4.19 -6.91
CA LEU A 140 -2.28 5.52 -7.39
C LEU A 140 -3.69 5.49 -8.01
N ALA A 141 -4.03 4.46 -8.76
CA ALA A 141 -5.36 4.29 -9.34
C ALA A 141 -6.48 4.23 -8.27
N ARG A 142 -6.17 3.78 -7.02
CA ARG A 142 -7.16 3.73 -5.92
C ARG A 142 -7.60 5.10 -5.42
N ILE A 143 -6.77 6.12 -5.63
CA ILE A 143 -6.99 7.48 -5.12
C ILE A 143 -7.17 8.52 -6.22
N GLU A 144 -6.97 8.19 -7.48
CA GLU A 144 -6.96 9.11 -8.62
C GLU A 144 -8.19 10.02 -8.69
N ARG A 145 -9.37 9.50 -8.38
CA ARG A 145 -10.64 10.26 -8.46
C ARG A 145 -10.80 11.30 -7.36
N ARG A 146 -10.16 11.10 -6.20
CA ARG A 146 -10.31 11.93 -5.01
C ARG A 146 -9.08 12.77 -4.67
N ALA A 147 -7.92 12.41 -5.23
CA ALA A 147 -6.69 13.16 -5.06
C ALA A 147 -6.69 14.46 -5.87
N PRO A 148 -5.97 15.51 -5.42
CA PRO A 148 -5.72 16.70 -6.23
C PRO A 148 -5.09 16.35 -7.58
N LYS A 149 -5.37 17.16 -8.61
CA LYS A 149 -4.97 16.85 -10.00
C LYS A 149 -3.49 17.07 -10.29
N THR A 150 -2.85 18.01 -9.59
CA THR A 150 -1.41 18.25 -9.73
C THR A 150 -0.64 17.27 -8.88
N TRP A 151 0.22 16.46 -9.48
CA TRP A 151 1.01 15.46 -8.76
C TRP A 151 2.48 15.87 -8.75
N VAL A 152 3.13 15.70 -7.60
CA VAL A 152 4.57 15.83 -7.42
C VAL A 152 5.13 14.55 -6.80
N LEU A 153 6.40 14.28 -7.03
CA LEU A 153 7.05 13.06 -6.57
C LEU A 153 8.20 13.41 -5.61
N LEU A 154 8.25 12.70 -4.49
CA LEU A 154 9.38 12.68 -3.55
C LEU A 154 9.83 11.23 -3.39
N SER A 155 11.08 10.93 -3.70
CA SER A 155 11.58 9.56 -3.66
C SER A 155 12.93 9.46 -2.97
N HIS A 156 13.15 8.34 -2.29
CA HIS A 156 14.40 8.03 -1.62
C HIS A 156 14.96 6.67 -2.08
N SER A 157 16.28 6.63 -2.33
CA SER A 157 17.02 5.38 -2.57
C SER A 157 16.36 4.48 -3.64
N MET A 158 15.96 3.24 -3.32
CA MET A 158 15.26 2.31 -4.21
C MET A 158 13.95 2.88 -4.75
N GLY A 159 13.21 3.67 -3.93
CA GLY A 159 12.02 4.37 -4.40
C GLY A 159 12.30 5.32 -5.58
N GLY A 160 13.52 5.89 -5.63
CA GLY A 160 13.99 6.68 -6.78
C GLY A 160 14.10 5.87 -8.07
N ALA A 161 14.63 4.65 -7.99
CA ALA A 161 14.70 3.75 -9.15
C ALA A 161 13.30 3.35 -9.64
N ILE A 162 12.39 3.02 -8.71
CA ILE A 162 11.00 2.67 -9.04
C ILE A 162 10.29 3.84 -9.74
N ALA A 163 10.42 5.02 -9.16
CA ALA A 163 9.81 6.24 -9.68
C ALA A 163 10.37 6.62 -11.06
N LEU A 164 11.70 6.57 -11.22
CA LEU A 164 12.36 6.85 -12.49
C LEU A 164 11.88 5.90 -13.60
N GLU A 165 11.75 4.59 -13.29
CA GLU A 165 11.27 3.63 -14.27
C GLU A 165 9.81 3.90 -14.68
N ALA A 166 8.95 4.29 -13.72
CA ALA A 166 7.57 4.67 -14.01
C ALA A 166 7.49 5.92 -14.92
N LEU A 167 8.36 6.91 -14.68
CA LEU A 167 8.45 8.13 -15.50
C LEU A 167 9.02 7.82 -16.89
N ARG A 168 10.13 7.05 -16.96
CA ARG A 168 10.78 6.65 -18.21
C ARG A 168 9.84 5.87 -19.13
N ALA A 169 9.08 4.95 -18.55
CA ALA A 169 8.08 4.17 -19.27
C ALA A 169 6.80 4.96 -19.60
N ARG A 170 6.76 6.25 -19.27
CA ARG A 170 5.57 7.13 -19.46
C ARG A 170 4.29 6.59 -18.79
N ARG A 171 4.45 5.80 -17.75
CA ARG A 171 3.32 5.28 -16.95
C ARG A 171 2.86 6.28 -15.90
N LEU A 172 3.75 7.16 -15.44
CA LEU A 172 3.48 8.22 -14.48
C LEU A 172 3.85 9.57 -15.07
N THR A 173 2.99 10.57 -14.86
CA THR A 173 3.26 11.97 -15.20
C THR A 173 3.13 12.81 -13.95
N VAL A 174 4.12 13.63 -13.65
CA VAL A 174 4.16 14.55 -12.51
C VAL A 174 4.61 15.93 -12.92
N ALA A 175 4.17 16.95 -12.18
CA ALA A 175 4.57 18.35 -12.42
C ALA A 175 6.02 18.62 -11.96
N ALA A 176 6.49 17.89 -10.94
CA ALA A 176 7.85 17.98 -10.44
C ALA A 176 8.25 16.66 -9.75
N ALA A 177 9.56 16.36 -9.72
CA ALA A 177 10.11 15.20 -9.03
C ALA A 177 11.37 15.60 -8.26
N ALA A 178 11.46 15.13 -7.02
CA ALA A 178 12.65 15.24 -6.17
C ALA A 178 13.17 13.83 -5.83
N PHE A 179 14.47 13.63 -6.00
CA PHE A 179 15.16 12.39 -5.74
C PHE A 179 16.20 12.60 -4.66
N SER A 180 16.03 11.94 -3.51
CA SER A 180 16.98 11.94 -2.40
C SER A 180 17.80 10.66 -2.43
N ALA A 181 19.13 10.77 -2.59
CA ALA A 181 20.06 9.66 -2.65
C ALA A 181 19.56 8.48 -3.52
N PRO A 182 19.13 8.70 -4.76
CA PRO A 182 18.47 7.69 -5.57
C PRO A 182 19.41 6.53 -5.92
N MET A 183 18.86 5.31 -5.91
CA MET A 183 19.57 4.11 -6.36
C MET A 183 19.51 4.02 -7.89
N TRP A 184 20.52 4.56 -8.59
CA TRP A 184 20.57 4.52 -10.06
C TRP A 184 21.09 3.20 -10.63
N GLY A 185 21.67 2.35 -9.81
CA GLY A 185 22.16 1.04 -10.16
C GLY A 185 22.76 0.32 -8.95
N ILE A 186 22.96 -0.97 -9.11
CA ILE A 186 23.76 -1.81 -8.20
C ILE A 186 24.92 -2.29 -9.05
N PRO A 187 26.18 -2.00 -8.68
CA PRO A 187 27.34 -2.47 -9.42
C PRO A 187 27.47 -4.00 -9.37
#